data_a587156d119f238fceb054ba8502c8be
#
_entry.id   a587156d119f238fceb054ba8502c8be
#
_cell.length_a   1.000
_cell.length_b   1.000
_cell.length_c   1.000
_cell.angle_alpha   90.00
_cell.angle_beta   90.00
_cell.angle_gamma   90.00
#
_symmetry.space_group_name_H-M   'P 1'
#
loop_
_entity.id
_entity.type
_entity.pdbx_description
1 polymer ?
#
loop_
_entity_poly.entity_id
_entity_poly.type
_entity_poly.pdbx_seq_one_letter_code
_entity_poly.pdbx_strand_id
1 'polypeptide(L)'
;MYSVDKRDKVVELAGVPQSSVGAPLPLILSDEHRVLLAYLLEGFQPDWDGTSVRIVDPNTSYESIALVEFTPYSTYMFGAPNDEAFQGHPLASRGLTPYGAFQIENSSWIRQLERMNSVHWNHRPERFKRLSHYVFSFHDKTFECVAQSFTLTTHEGSLETILPIMRDRLQWDRFDVFS
;
A
#
# COMPACT_ATOMS: atom_id res chain seq x y z
N MET A 1 -13.47 4.60 -9.15
CA MET A 1 -13.60 3.81 -7.90
C MET A 1 -14.52 2.62 -8.18
N TYR A 2 -14.22 1.45 -7.64
CA TYR A 2 -15.04 0.23 -7.79
C TYR A 2 -16.29 0.29 -6.89
N SER A 3 -17.29 -0.54 -7.20
CA SER A 3 -18.50 -0.64 -6.39
C SER A 3 -18.40 -1.84 -5.45
N VAL A 4 -18.51 -1.59 -4.15
CA VAL A 4 -18.44 -2.61 -3.09
C VAL A 4 -19.80 -3.32 -2.98
N ASP A 5 -19.78 -4.64 -2.80
CA ASP A 5 -20.99 -5.44 -2.53
C ASP A 5 -20.88 -6.21 -1.19
N LYS A 6 -21.92 -6.95 -0.83
CA LYS A 6 -22.01 -7.65 0.46
C LYS A 6 -20.95 -8.75 0.70
N ARG A 7 -20.22 -9.15 -0.33
CA ARG A 7 -19.19 -10.21 -0.27
C ARG A 7 -17.82 -9.69 0.15
N ASP A 8 -17.58 -8.38 -0.03
CA ASP A 8 -16.32 -7.78 0.39
C ASP A 8 -16.20 -7.85 1.90
N LYS A 9 -15.11 -8.43 2.38
CA LYS A 9 -14.79 -8.56 3.79
C LYS A 9 -13.42 -7.95 4.08
N VAL A 10 -13.37 -7.03 5.00
CA VAL A 10 -12.14 -6.39 5.46
C VAL A 10 -11.48 -7.28 6.50
N VAL A 11 -10.20 -7.58 6.30
CA VAL A 11 -9.37 -8.36 7.23
C VAL A 11 -8.09 -7.58 7.49
N GLU A 12 -7.80 -7.29 8.74
CA GLU A 12 -6.55 -6.62 9.12
C GLU A 12 -5.33 -7.51 8.85
N LEU A 13 -4.26 -6.93 8.31
CA LEU A 13 -3.01 -7.62 8.03
C LEU A 13 -2.13 -7.65 9.28
N ALA A 14 -1.96 -8.84 9.84
CA ALA A 14 -1.03 -9.04 10.93
C ALA A 14 0.42 -8.84 10.48
N GLY A 15 1.24 -8.21 11.32
CA GLY A 15 2.67 -8.05 11.09
C GLY A 15 3.05 -6.90 10.15
N VAL A 16 2.10 -6.09 9.71
CA VAL A 16 2.39 -4.83 9.03
C VAL A 16 2.52 -3.74 10.10
N PRO A 17 3.68 -3.09 10.22
CA PRO A 17 3.87 -2.06 11.23
C PRO A 17 3.01 -0.83 10.94
N GLN A 18 2.49 -0.23 12.01
CA GLN A 18 1.66 0.96 11.92
C GLN A 18 2.44 2.14 11.36
N SER A 19 1.82 2.88 10.46
CA SER A 19 2.37 4.14 9.98
C SER A 19 2.33 5.22 11.06
N SER A 20 3.25 6.19 10.99
CA SER A 20 3.17 7.38 11.80
C SER A 20 1.79 8.04 11.66
N VAL A 21 1.19 8.40 12.79
CA VAL A 21 -0.13 9.06 12.79
C VAL A 21 -0.02 10.51 12.31
N GLY A 22 1.05 11.21 12.73
CA GLY A 22 1.23 12.63 12.40
C GLY A 22 1.88 12.90 11.05
N ALA A 23 2.83 12.07 10.64
CA ALA A 23 3.63 12.29 9.43
C ALA A 23 4.02 10.97 8.73
N PRO A 24 3.07 10.21 8.17
CA PRO A 24 3.37 8.96 7.48
C PRO A 24 4.13 9.17 6.17
N LEU A 25 3.94 10.30 5.51
CA LEU A 25 4.59 10.74 4.27
C LEU A 25 4.69 9.62 3.22
N PRO A 26 3.58 8.98 2.82
CA PRO A 26 3.63 7.86 1.91
C PRO A 26 4.16 8.26 0.54
N LEU A 27 5.15 7.50 0.05
CA LEU A 27 5.82 7.68 -1.23
C LEU A 27 5.60 6.45 -2.10
N ILE A 28 5.27 6.66 -3.39
CA ILE A 28 5.03 5.58 -4.34
C ILE A 28 5.98 5.71 -5.52
N LEU A 29 6.54 4.56 -5.93
CA LEU A 29 7.28 4.40 -7.16
C LEU A 29 6.84 3.11 -7.84
N SER A 30 6.56 3.14 -9.15
CA SER A 30 6.04 1.97 -9.87
C SER A 30 6.56 1.85 -11.29
N ASP A 31 6.61 0.61 -11.78
CA ASP A 31 6.77 0.25 -13.19
C ASP A 31 5.58 -0.60 -13.64
N GLU A 32 5.68 -1.33 -14.76
CA GLU A 32 4.61 -2.22 -15.26
C GLU A 32 4.43 -3.51 -14.43
N HIS A 33 5.38 -3.86 -13.57
CA HIS A 33 5.40 -5.16 -12.87
C HIS A 33 5.30 -5.03 -11.36
N ARG A 34 5.74 -3.91 -10.80
CA ARG A 34 5.85 -3.67 -9.35
C ARG A 34 5.32 -2.30 -8.98
N VAL A 35 4.79 -2.21 -7.80
CA VAL A 35 4.58 -0.94 -7.12
C VAL A 35 5.22 -1.02 -5.74
N LEU A 36 5.98 0.01 -5.42
CA LEU A 36 6.69 0.20 -4.17
C LEU A 36 6.00 1.30 -3.40
N LEU A 37 5.70 1.02 -2.14
CA LEU A 37 5.13 1.98 -1.19
C LEU A 37 6.09 2.09 -0.02
N ALA A 38 6.63 3.29 0.21
CA ALA A 38 7.41 3.60 1.40
C ALA A 38 6.64 4.57 2.30
N TYR A 39 6.71 4.39 3.61
CA TYR A 39 6.10 5.30 4.58
C TYR A 39 6.84 5.27 5.90
N LEU A 40 6.76 6.40 6.64
CA LEU A 40 7.33 6.50 7.98
C LEU A 40 6.47 5.73 8.98
N LEU A 41 7.16 4.99 9.86
CA LEU A 41 6.53 4.21 10.92
C LEU A 41 6.23 5.07 12.14
N GLU A 42 5.28 4.60 12.96
CA GLU A 42 5.09 5.17 14.28
C GLU A 42 6.34 4.93 15.12
N GLY A 43 6.99 6.01 15.54
CA GLY A 43 8.22 5.99 16.33
C GLY A 43 7.95 6.27 17.79
N PHE A 44 8.49 5.43 18.68
CA PHE A 44 8.56 5.76 20.09
C PHE A 44 9.77 6.68 20.33
N GLN A 45 9.52 7.87 20.84
CA GLN A 45 10.59 8.78 21.29
C GLN A 45 10.68 8.74 22.81
N PRO A 46 11.73 8.08 23.37
CA PRO A 46 11.87 7.92 24.81
C PRO A 46 11.95 9.24 25.58
N ASP A 47 12.48 10.29 24.92
CA ASP A 47 12.77 11.60 25.54
C ASP A 47 11.72 12.65 25.20
N TRP A 48 10.57 12.29 24.58
CA TRP A 48 9.54 13.25 24.29
C TRP A 48 8.70 13.56 25.53
N ASP A 49 8.74 14.84 25.94
CA ASP A 49 8.06 15.36 27.13
C ASP A 49 6.56 15.64 26.92
N GLY A 50 6.03 15.38 25.73
CA GLY A 50 4.63 15.67 25.39
C GLY A 50 4.29 17.12 25.13
N THR A 51 5.27 18.02 25.17
CA THR A 51 5.05 19.48 25.05
C THR A 51 5.56 20.07 23.74
N SER A 52 6.51 19.42 23.08
CA SER A 52 7.09 19.87 21.81
C SER A 52 6.47 19.16 20.61
N VAL A 53 6.19 19.92 19.54
CA VAL A 53 5.79 19.35 18.24
C VAL A 53 7.05 19.08 17.43
N ARG A 54 7.26 17.83 17.04
CA ARG A 54 8.31 17.46 16.10
C ARG A 54 7.82 17.67 14.67
N ILE A 55 8.55 18.46 13.90
CA ILE A 55 8.29 18.58 12.46
C ILE A 55 9.10 17.50 11.75
N VAL A 56 8.42 16.66 10.99
CA VAL A 56 9.03 15.62 10.17
C VAL A 56 8.80 15.96 8.70
N ASP A 57 9.87 15.93 7.93
CA ASP A 57 9.86 16.15 6.49
C ASP A 57 10.59 14.99 5.77
N PRO A 58 10.57 14.92 4.42
CA PRO A 58 11.20 13.84 3.68
C PRO A 58 12.71 13.66 3.92
N ASN A 59 13.40 14.69 4.42
CA ASN A 59 14.85 14.68 4.69
C ASN A 59 15.18 14.38 6.16
N THR A 60 14.16 14.33 7.01
CA THR A 60 14.36 14.04 8.44
C THR A 60 15.02 12.67 8.60
N SER A 61 16.21 12.67 9.23
CA SER A 61 17.04 11.48 9.43
C SER A 61 16.58 10.68 10.65
N TYR A 62 17.03 9.42 10.71
CA TYR A 62 16.78 8.50 11.83
C TYR A 62 15.31 8.13 12.02
N GLU A 63 14.55 8.15 10.91
CA GLU A 63 13.19 7.63 10.89
C GLU A 63 13.21 6.13 10.56
N SER A 64 12.30 5.38 11.17
CA SER A 64 12.01 4.02 10.74
C SER A 64 11.03 4.05 9.56
N ILE A 65 11.38 3.40 8.47
CA ILE A 65 10.65 3.43 7.20
C ILE A 65 10.22 2.01 6.84
N ALA A 66 8.94 1.81 6.59
CA ALA A 66 8.48 0.60 5.92
C ALA A 66 8.62 0.76 4.41
N LEU A 67 9.15 -0.26 3.75
CA LEU A 67 9.14 -0.40 2.30
C LEU A 67 8.38 -1.66 1.93
N VAL A 68 7.24 -1.47 1.29
CA VAL A 68 6.35 -2.53 0.81
C VAL A 68 6.48 -2.63 -0.71
N GLU A 69 6.78 -3.82 -1.21
CA GLU A 69 6.86 -4.12 -2.64
C GLU A 69 5.74 -5.08 -3.02
N PHE A 70 4.84 -4.66 -3.90
CA PHE A 70 3.76 -5.47 -4.45
C PHE A 70 4.16 -5.99 -5.83
N THR A 71 4.21 -7.32 -6.00
CA THR A 71 4.66 -7.94 -7.26
C THR A 71 4.13 -9.36 -7.45
N PRO A 72 3.73 -9.77 -8.69
CA PRO A 72 3.26 -8.83 -9.72
C PRO A 72 1.97 -8.16 -9.29
N TYR A 73 1.77 -6.91 -9.66
CA TYR A 73 0.52 -6.21 -9.40
C TYR A 73 -0.32 -6.07 -10.69
N SER A 74 -1.59 -5.81 -10.51
CA SER A 74 -2.54 -5.58 -11.60
C SER A 74 -2.91 -4.10 -11.74
N THR A 75 -3.13 -3.43 -10.62
CA THR A 75 -3.50 -2.01 -10.58
C THR A 75 -3.35 -1.49 -9.16
N TYR A 76 -3.25 -0.17 -9.02
CA TYR A 76 -3.31 0.51 -7.72
C TYR A 76 -4.03 1.84 -7.83
N MET A 77 -4.46 2.36 -6.68
CA MET A 77 -4.99 3.71 -6.49
C MET A 77 -4.29 4.37 -5.32
N PHE A 78 -4.06 5.68 -5.42
CA PHE A 78 -3.50 6.47 -4.35
C PHE A 78 -4.14 7.84 -4.32
N GLY A 79 -4.67 8.25 -3.17
CA GLY A 79 -5.34 9.54 -3.04
C GLY A 79 -6.31 9.60 -1.87
N ALA A 80 -7.44 10.25 -2.09
CA ALA A 80 -8.52 10.33 -1.11
C ALA A 80 -9.15 8.93 -0.86
N PRO A 81 -9.79 8.75 0.32
CA PRO A 81 -9.99 9.73 1.38
C PRO A 81 -8.76 9.90 2.30
N ASN A 82 -8.73 11.00 3.05
CA ASN A 82 -7.94 11.16 4.26
C ASN A 82 -8.69 10.57 5.46
N ASP A 83 -8.08 10.61 6.64
CA ASP A 83 -8.67 10.06 7.88
C ASP A 83 -9.95 10.78 8.30
N GLU A 84 -10.05 12.11 8.15
CA GLU A 84 -11.24 12.88 8.49
C GLU A 84 -12.46 12.51 7.62
N ALA A 85 -12.23 12.23 6.33
CA ALA A 85 -13.26 11.83 5.39
C ALA A 85 -13.38 10.30 5.22
N PHE A 86 -12.70 9.52 6.05
CA PHE A 86 -12.55 8.07 5.88
C PHE A 86 -13.88 7.30 5.92
N GLN A 87 -14.87 7.80 6.65
CA GLN A 87 -16.22 7.23 6.67
C GLN A 87 -16.91 7.25 5.28
N GLY A 88 -16.42 8.07 4.35
CA GLY A 88 -16.84 8.08 2.95
C GLY A 88 -16.21 6.98 2.10
N HIS A 89 -15.24 6.23 2.62
CA HIS A 89 -14.65 5.11 1.91
C HIS A 89 -15.69 3.97 1.73
N PRO A 90 -15.81 3.35 0.54
CA PRO A 90 -16.82 2.31 0.30
C PRO A 90 -16.77 1.12 1.26
N LEU A 91 -15.61 0.84 1.85
CA LEU A 91 -15.36 -0.26 2.79
C LEU A 91 -15.42 0.16 4.27
N ALA A 92 -15.59 1.45 4.59
CA ALA A 92 -15.60 1.93 5.98
C ALA A 92 -16.68 1.23 6.82
N SER A 93 -17.89 1.05 6.27
CA SER A 93 -18.99 0.33 6.93
C SER A 93 -18.74 -1.17 7.13
N ARG A 94 -17.60 -1.70 6.63
CA ARG A 94 -17.19 -3.10 6.73
C ARG A 94 -15.98 -3.32 7.63
N GLY A 95 -15.62 -2.31 8.42
CA GLY A 95 -14.53 -2.39 9.38
C GLY A 95 -13.18 -1.87 8.87
N LEU A 96 -13.13 -1.23 7.69
CA LEU A 96 -11.94 -0.51 7.28
C LEU A 96 -11.79 0.75 8.16
N THR A 97 -10.62 0.93 8.75
CA THR A 97 -10.30 2.04 9.64
C THR A 97 -9.07 2.81 9.16
N PRO A 98 -8.88 4.08 9.55
CA PRO A 98 -7.64 4.81 9.32
C PRO A 98 -6.44 4.15 10.02
N TYR A 99 -5.23 4.48 9.56
CA TYR A 99 -3.94 4.09 10.17
C TYR A 99 -3.72 2.57 10.25
N GLY A 100 -4.20 1.83 9.26
CA GLY A 100 -4.08 0.38 9.23
C GLY A 100 -3.72 -0.17 7.86
N ALA A 101 -3.40 -1.46 7.84
CA ALA A 101 -3.20 -2.23 6.64
C ALA A 101 -4.17 -3.41 6.61
N PHE A 102 -4.82 -3.62 5.46
CA PHE A 102 -5.92 -4.57 5.33
C PHE A 102 -5.82 -5.36 4.03
N GLN A 103 -6.38 -6.56 4.06
CA GLN A 103 -6.72 -7.34 2.87
C GLN A 103 -8.24 -7.41 2.71
N ILE A 104 -8.71 -7.28 1.49
CA ILE A 104 -10.14 -7.39 1.18
C ILE A 104 -10.40 -8.75 0.56
N GLU A 105 -10.99 -9.63 1.35
CA GLU A 105 -11.44 -10.93 0.87
C GLU A 105 -12.68 -10.77 -0.02
N ASN A 106 -12.79 -11.60 -1.05
CA ASN A 106 -13.87 -11.56 -2.05
C ASN A 106 -14.03 -10.17 -2.71
N SER A 107 -12.93 -9.48 -2.96
CA SER A 107 -12.89 -8.12 -3.47
C SER A 107 -13.73 -7.91 -4.72
N SER A 108 -14.67 -6.95 -4.65
CA SER A 108 -15.47 -6.52 -5.80
C SER A 108 -14.60 -5.83 -6.86
N TRP A 109 -13.49 -5.21 -6.48
CA TRP A 109 -12.54 -4.64 -7.42
C TRP A 109 -11.86 -5.70 -8.27
N ILE A 110 -11.38 -6.79 -7.67
CA ILE A 110 -10.81 -7.93 -8.42
C ILE A 110 -11.86 -8.51 -9.37
N ARG A 111 -13.10 -8.70 -8.92
CA ARG A 111 -14.19 -9.19 -9.78
C ARG A 111 -14.54 -8.24 -10.92
N GLN A 112 -14.39 -6.92 -10.72
CA GLN A 112 -14.56 -5.93 -11.79
C GLN A 112 -13.43 -6.04 -12.81
N LEU A 113 -12.17 -6.16 -12.37
CA LEU A 113 -11.01 -6.36 -13.26
C LEU A 113 -11.16 -7.65 -14.08
N GLU A 114 -11.63 -8.72 -13.48
CA GLU A 114 -11.91 -9.98 -14.18
C GLU A 114 -12.96 -9.78 -15.29
N ARG A 115 -14.10 -9.12 -14.97
CA ARG A 115 -15.13 -8.80 -15.97
C ARG A 115 -14.60 -7.93 -17.11
N MET A 116 -13.76 -6.93 -16.81
CA MET A 116 -13.13 -6.12 -17.85
C MET A 116 -12.23 -6.95 -18.77
N ASN A 117 -11.50 -7.92 -18.20
CA ASN A 117 -10.64 -8.81 -18.96
C ASN A 117 -11.38 -9.91 -19.72
N SER A 118 -12.65 -10.17 -19.39
CA SER A 118 -13.44 -11.28 -19.99
C SER A 118 -13.65 -11.13 -21.50
N VAL A 119 -13.48 -9.94 -22.06
CA VAL A 119 -13.56 -9.69 -23.51
C VAL A 119 -12.32 -10.20 -24.26
N HIS A 120 -11.24 -10.52 -23.55
CA HIS A 120 -10.01 -11.00 -24.15
C HIS A 120 -10.16 -12.47 -24.56
N TRP A 121 -9.79 -12.84 -25.78
CA TRP A 121 -9.92 -14.20 -26.33
C TRP A 121 -9.21 -15.30 -25.53
N ASN A 122 -8.12 -14.94 -24.81
CA ASN A 122 -7.39 -15.84 -23.93
C ASN A 122 -7.64 -15.51 -22.44
N HIS A 123 -8.89 -15.11 -22.12
CA HIS A 123 -9.28 -14.86 -20.73
C HIS A 123 -9.14 -16.13 -19.87
N ARG A 124 -8.54 -15.97 -18.67
CA ARG A 124 -8.35 -17.08 -17.71
C ARG A 124 -8.76 -16.60 -16.31
N PRO A 125 -9.95 -16.98 -15.82
CA PRO A 125 -10.43 -16.57 -14.48
C PRO A 125 -9.49 -16.95 -13.35
N GLU A 126 -8.71 -18.03 -13.50
CA GLU A 126 -7.75 -18.51 -12.49
C GLU A 126 -6.65 -17.50 -12.18
N ARG A 127 -6.31 -16.61 -13.11
CA ARG A 127 -5.34 -15.53 -12.88
C ARG A 127 -5.83 -14.56 -11.82
N PHE A 128 -7.12 -14.26 -11.81
CA PHE A 128 -7.75 -13.33 -10.86
C PHE A 128 -7.92 -13.95 -9.47
N LYS A 129 -8.01 -15.28 -9.36
CA LYS A 129 -8.05 -15.99 -8.08
C LYS A 129 -6.73 -15.92 -7.30
N ARG A 130 -5.62 -15.59 -7.96
CA ARG A 130 -4.30 -15.41 -7.34
C ARG A 130 -4.07 -13.99 -6.84
N LEU A 131 -4.97 -13.07 -7.15
CA LEU A 131 -4.86 -11.68 -6.75
C LEU A 131 -5.48 -11.45 -5.38
N SER A 132 -4.87 -10.60 -4.61
CA SER A 132 -5.37 -10.06 -3.35
C SER A 132 -5.52 -8.55 -3.50
N HIS A 133 -6.49 -7.99 -2.80
CA HIS A 133 -6.71 -6.57 -2.74
C HIS A 133 -6.23 -6.07 -1.37
N TYR A 134 -5.24 -5.21 -1.38
CA TYR A 134 -4.60 -4.63 -0.19
C TYR A 134 -4.99 -3.17 -0.05
N VAL A 135 -5.20 -2.71 1.18
CA VAL A 135 -5.50 -1.33 1.52
C VAL A 135 -4.57 -0.88 2.64
N PHE A 136 -3.92 0.25 2.44
CA PHE A 136 -3.10 0.94 3.45
C PHE A 136 -3.66 2.34 3.63
N SER A 137 -4.10 2.66 4.83
CA SER A 137 -4.72 3.94 5.16
C SER A 137 -3.78 4.78 6.00
N PHE A 138 -3.57 6.01 5.58
CA PHE A 138 -2.69 7.00 6.19
C PHE A 138 -3.48 8.22 6.65
N HIS A 139 -2.81 9.21 7.23
CA HIS A 139 -3.42 10.47 7.64
C HIS A 139 -4.12 11.17 6.46
N ASP A 140 -3.36 11.53 5.43
CA ASP A 140 -3.87 12.34 4.32
C ASP A 140 -4.30 11.52 3.09
N LYS A 141 -3.94 10.25 3.02
CA LYS A 141 -4.08 9.42 1.82
C LYS A 141 -4.44 7.99 2.15
N THR A 142 -5.12 7.37 1.20
CA THR A 142 -5.33 5.92 1.17
C THR A 142 -4.65 5.34 -0.06
N PHE A 143 -3.95 4.25 0.11
CA PHE A 143 -3.36 3.45 -0.96
C PHE A 143 -4.08 2.11 -1.06
N GLU A 144 -4.51 1.75 -2.26
CA GLU A 144 -5.11 0.46 -2.54
C GLU A 144 -4.36 -0.21 -3.69
N CYS A 145 -4.11 -1.52 -3.58
CA CYS A 145 -3.39 -2.28 -4.59
C CYS A 145 -3.98 -3.66 -4.79
N VAL A 146 -4.13 -4.06 -6.05
CA VAL A 146 -4.45 -5.44 -6.44
C VAL A 146 -3.19 -6.10 -6.96
N ALA A 147 -2.66 -7.05 -6.21
CA ALA A 147 -1.41 -7.76 -6.50
C ALA A 147 -1.49 -9.24 -6.12
N GLN A 148 -0.54 -10.05 -6.56
CA GLN A 148 -0.47 -11.46 -6.11
C GLN A 148 0.01 -11.56 -4.67
N SER A 149 1.04 -10.78 -4.34
CA SER A 149 1.63 -10.75 -3.00
C SER A 149 2.34 -9.43 -2.75
N PHE A 150 2.77 -9.24 -1.52
CA PHE A 150 3.72 -8.18 -1.18
C PHE A 150 4.84 -8.73 -0.29
N THR A 151 5.97 -8.03 -0.29
CA THR A 151 7.03 -8.17 0.70
C THR A 151 7.18 -6.86 1.45
N LEU A 152 7.59 -6.94 2.72
CA LEU A 152 7.81 -5.77 3.58
C LEU A 152 9.22 -5.84 4.17
N THR A 153 9.93 -4.73 4.11
CA THR A 153 11.23 -4.53 4.78
C THR A 153 11.19 -3.22 5.54
N THR A 154 11.94 -3.14 6.62
CA THR A 154 12.13 -1.91 7.40
C THR A 154 13.54 -1.37 7.20
N HIS A 155 13.66 -0.06 7.15
CA HIS A 155 14.90 0.67 6.94
C HIS A 155 14.99 1.82 7.94
N GLU A 156 16.20 2.23 8.28
CA GLU A 156 16.46 3.42 9.08
C GLU A 156 17.05 4.51 8.19
N GLY A 157 16.55 5.74 8.32
CA GLY A 157 17.07 6.86 7.54
C GLY A 157 16.05 7.96 7.29
N SER A 158 15.98 8.42 6.04
CA SER A 158 15.00 9.40 5.55
C SER A 158 14.32 8.89 4.27
N LEU A 159 13.23 9.55 3.86
CA LEU A 159 12.61 9.22 2.55
C LEU A 159 13.55 9.52 1.38
N GLU A 160 14.49 10.48 1.54
CA GLU A 160 15.52 10.70 0.55
C GLU A 160 16.46 9.49 0.42
N THR A 161 16.81 8.85 1.53
CA THR A 161 17.71 7.67 1.53
C THR A 161 17.05 6.40 1.02
N ILE A 162 15.72 6.28 1.13
CA ILE A 162 14.99 5.12 0.61
C ILE A 162 14.77 5.18 -0.91
N LEU A 163 14.73 6.37 -1.51
CA LEU A 163 14.48 6.57 -2.95
C LEU A 163 15.45 5.78 -3.86
N PRO A 164 16.79 5.83 -3.64
CA PRO A 164 17.72 5.00 -4.43
C PRO A 164 17.42 3.50 -4.32
N ILE A 165 17.06 3.02 -3.12
CA ILE A 165 16.71 1.61 -2.90
C ILE A 165 15.45 1.24 -3.70
N MET A 166 14.43 2.09 -3.68
CA MET A 166 13.21 1.89 -4.47
C MET A 166 13.51 1.87 -5.97
N ARG A 167 14.29 2.84 -6.45
CA ARG A 167 14.72 2.90 -7.85
C ARG A 167 15.46 1.63 -8.28
N ASP A 168 16.40 1.16 -7.46
CA ASP A 168 17.21 -0.01 -7.78
C ASP A 168 16.36 -1.30 -7.81
N ARG A 169 15.26 -1.36 -7.06
CA ARG A 169 14.29 -2.46 -7.14
C ARG A 169 13.45 -2.43 -8.43
N LEU A 170 13.29 -1.29 -9.08
CA LEU A 170 12.60 -1.15 -10.37
C LEU A 170 13.53 -1.38 -11.57
N GLN A 171 14.86 -1.46 -11.39
CA GLN A 171 15.79 -1.57 -12.50
C GLN A 171 15.61 -2.88 -13.27
N TRP A 172 15.40 -2.73 -14.57
CA TRP A 172 15.11 -3.76 -15.56
C TRP A 172 16.29 -4.69 -15.88
N ASP A 173 17.51 -4.41 -15.39
CA ASP A 173 18.77 -5.09 -15.73
C ASP A 173 18.86 -6.55 -15.21
N ARG A 174 17.77 -7.10 -14.70
CA ARG A 174 17.73 -8.49 -14.23
C ARG A 174 16.67 -9.34 -14.94
N PHE A 175 16.36 -9.01 -16.17
CA PHE A 175 15.91 -10.03 -17.09
C PHE A 175 17.14 -10.82 -17.54
N ASP A 176 17.60 -11.76 -16.74
CA ASP A 176 18.22 -12.96 -17.25
C ASP A 176 17.15 -13.71 -18.05
N VAL A 177 16.85 -13.13 -19.21
CA VAL A 177 16.05 -13.74 -20.25
C VAL A 177 17.01 -14.65 -20.98
N PHE A 178 16.77 -15.94 -20.85
CA PHE A 178 17.36 -17.04 -21.62
C PHE A 178 18.73 -17.58 -21.16
N SER A 179 18.71 -18.56 -20.32
CA SER A 179 19.45 -19.79 -20.51
C SER A 179 18.51 -20.97 -20.37
#